data_be448dcc5e75dfb50811e1304da5c3be
#
_entry.id   be448dcc5e75dfb50811e1304da5c3be
#
_cell.length_a   1.000
_cell.length_b   1.000
_cell.length_c   1.000
_cell.angle_alpha   90.00
_cell.angle_beta   90.00
_cell.angle_gamma   90.00
#
_symmetry.space_group_name_H-M   'P 1'
#
loop_
_entity.id
_entity.type
_entity.pdbx_description
1 polymer ?
#
loop_
_entity_poly.entity_id
_entity_poly.type
_entity_poly.pdbx_seq_one_letter_code
_entity_poly.pdbx_strand_id
1 'polypeptide(L)'
;FEHNEATGTSGGAWYASLKTAVTYKVAGCYFGENLSAAHGGAILSTSKNATFTNCTFYKNEITGANNGGGALALQGDATIYNCTFVDNKGVHETYGSGIHIASKAIVQIYNSILVRGIGGPDIYTHNDCAISGTHNIYGTALEGTPVITDEFVDNVVYTDQKLFAEDGPIPALNEGTTKNIAIA
;
A
#
# COMPACT_ATOMS: atom_id res chain seq x y z
N PHE A 1 1.09 -9.57 -11.38
CA PHE A 1 0.79 -8.30 -12.07
C PHE A 1 2.06 -7.45 -12.08
N GLU A 2 2.78 -7.44 -13.20
CA GLU A 2 4.05 -6.72 -13.33
C GLU A 2 4.05 -5.83 -14.57
N HIS A 3 4.74 -4.68 -14.47
CA HIS A 3 5.01 -3.77 -15.58
C HIS A 3 3.75 -3.30 -16.34
N ASN A 4 2.62 -3.21 -15.64
CA ASN A 4 1.42 -2.64 -16.25
C ASN A 4 1.46 -1.12 -16.14
N GLU A 5 0.96 -0.44 -17.14
CA GLU A 5 0.96 1.02 -17.21
C GLU A 5 -0.42 1.59 -17.53
N ALA A 6 -0.84 2.56 -16.71
CA ALA A 6 -2.06 3.35 -16.93
C ALA A 6 -1.67 4.81 -17.19
N THR A 7 -1.51 5.17 -18.47
CA THR A 7 -0.96 6.47 -18.91
C THR A 7 -1.90 7.67 -18.73
N GLY A 8 -3.18 7.46 -18.53
CA GLY A 8 -4.17 8.54 -18.43
C GLY A 8 -5.14 8.39 -17.26
N THR A 9 -4.90 7.44 -16.36
CA THR A 9 -5.84 7.11 -15.29
C THR A 9 -5.13 6.52 -14.06
N SER A 10 -5.90 5.99 -13.14
CA SER A 10 -5.46 5.36 -11.88
C SER A 10 -5.37 3.85 -11.99
N GLY A 11 -4.60 3.24 -11.11
CA GLY A 11 -4.48 1.79 -10.98
C GLY A 11 -3.70 1.16 -12.13
N GLY A 12 -2.37 1.24 -12.10
CA GLY A 12 -1.50 0.72 -13.16
C GLY A 12 -1.80 -0.73 -13.53
N ALA A 13 -1.98 -1.58 -12.55
CA ALA A 13 -2.38 -2.97 -12.76
C ALA A 13 -3.89 -3.17 -12.70
N TRP A 14 -4.59 -2.45 -11.80
CA TRP A 14 -6.03 -2.64 -11.63
C TRP A 14 -6.74 -1.41 -11.07
N TYR A 15 -7.76 -0.98 -11.77
CA TYR A 15 -8.71 0.01 -11.28
C TYR A 15 -10.01 -0.70 -10.85
N ALA A 16 -10.15 -0.92 -9.54
CA ALA A 16 -11.32 -1.54 -8.95
C ALA A 16 -12.43 -0.50 -8.71
N SER A 17 -13.09 -0.05 -9.79
CA SER A 17 -14.20 0.90 -9.73
C SER A 17 -15.53 0.18 -9.53
N LEU A 18 -15.86 -0.09 -8.28
CA LEU A 18 -17.10 -0.78 -7.94
C LEU A 18 -18.10 0.22 -7.36
N LYS A 19 -19.14 0.54 -8.13
CA LYS A 19 -20.15 1.57 -7.82
C LYS A 19 -21.06 1.28 -6.62
N THR A 20 -20.96 0.11 -5.99
CA THR A 20 -21.82 -0.31 -4.89
C THR A 20 -21.04 -1.17 -3.90
N ALA A 21 -21.66 -1.54 -2.79
CA ALA A 21 -21.10 -2.32 -1.69
C ALA A 21 -20.62 -3.74 -2.10
N VAL A 22 -19.80 -3.81 -3.14
CA VAL A 22 -19.20 -5.06 -3.58
C VAL A 22 -17.94 -5.30 -2.76
N THR A 23 -17.93 -6.39 -2.02
CA THR A 23 -16.76 -6.91 -1.35
C THR A 23 -15.89 -7.67 -2.34
N TYR A 24 -14.61 -7.41 -2.37
CA TYR A 24 -13.67 -8.25 -3.11
C TYR A 24 -12.45 -8.60 -2.25
N LYS A 25 -11.81 -9.69 -2.63
CA LYS A 25 -10.60 -10.17 -1.97
C LYS A 25 -9.48 -10.37 -2.98
N VAL A 26 -8.31 -9.89 -2.62
CA VAL A 26 -7.05 -10.12 -3.33
C VAL A 26 -6.14 -10.90 -2.39
N ALA A 27 -5.72 -12.07 -2.79
CA ALA A 27 -4.92 -12.92 -1.93
C ALA A 27 -3.76 -13.58 -2.67
N GLY A 28 -2.59 -13.64 -2.02
CA GLY A 28 -1.41 -14.29 -2.55
C GLY A 28 -0.91 -13.70 -3.89
N CYS A 29 -1.09 -12.40 -4.08
CA CYS A 29 -0.74 -11.72 -5.33
C CYS A 29 0.54 -10.90 -5.19
N TYR A 30 1.30 -10.85 -6.27
CA TYR A 30 2.41 -9.93 -6.44
C TYR A 30 2.05 -8.82 -7.42
N PHE A 31 2.30 -7.58 -7.02
CA PHE A 31 2.17 -6.36 -7.81
C PHE A 31 3.52 -5.67 -7.86
N GLY A 32 4.21 -5.73 -8.98
CA GLY A 32 5.55 -5.20 -9.14
C GLY A 32 5.70 -4.24 -10.29
N GLU A 33 6.37 -3.12 -10.06
CA GLU A 33 6.78 -2.18 -11.10
C GLU A 33 5.63 -1.69 -12.00
N ASN A 34 4.43 -1.58 -11.41
CA ASN A 34 3.29 -1.03 -12.13
C ASN A 34 3.30 0.50 -12.04
N LEU A 35 2.88 1.16 -13.10
CA LEU A 35 2.92 2.61 -13.25
C LEU A 35 1.52 3.19 -13.49
N SER A 36 1.19 4.27 -12.79
CA SER A 36 -0.06 4.99 -12.99
C SER A 36 0.18 6.50 -13.13
N ALA A 37 -0.55 7.13 -14.03
CA ALA A 37 -0.53 8.59 -14.16
C ALA A 37 -1.27 9.30 -13.03
N ALA A 38 -2.07 8.58 -12.23
CA ALA A 38 -2.85 9.15 -11.15
C ALA A 38 -2.72 8.29 -9.86
N HIS A 39 -3.80 8.04 -9.14
CA HIS A 39 -3.76 7.31 -7.88
C HIS A 39 -3.52 5.81 -8.02
N GLY A 40 -2.79 5.23 -7.09
CA GLY A 40 -2.55 3.79 -7.00
C GLY A 40 -1.65 3.26 -8.13
N GLY A 41 -0.33 3.30 -7.94
CA GLY A 41 0.61 2.77 -8.94
C GLY A 41 0.29 1.35 -9.34
N ALA A 42 -0.05 0.49 -8.40
CA ALA A 42 -0.59 -0.82 -8.69
C ALA A 42 -2.12 -0.82 -8.75
N ILE A 43 -2.79 -0.38 -7.66
CA ILE A 43 -4.24 -0.51 -7.54
C ILE A 43 -4.87 0.79 -7.05
N LEU A 44 -5.93 1.25 -7.72
CA LEU A 44 -6.93 2.13 -7.13
C LEU A 44 -8.17 1.31 -6.77
N SER A 45 -8.59 1.36 -5.51
CA SER A 45 -9.83 0.77 -5.02
C SER A 45 -10.84 1.82 -4.61
N THR A 46 -12.03 1.78 -5.19
CA THR A 46 -13.19 2.57 -4.76
C THR A 46 -14.25 1.72 -4.05
N SER A 47 -13.93 0.46 -3.76
CA SER A 47 -14.83 -0.45 -3.06
C SER A 47 -14.99 -0.08 -1.60
N LYS A 48 -16.16 -0.34 -1.04
CA LYS A 48 -16.41 -0.12 0.40
C LYS A 48 -15.88 -1.24 1.30
N ASN A 49 -15.49 -2.38 0.76
CA ASN A 49 -14.99 -3.51 1.56
C ASN A 49 -13.99 -4.33 0.72
N ALA A 50 -12.78 -3.80 0.60
CA ALA A 50 -11.67 -4.52 -0.02
C ALA A 50 -10.89 -5.31 1.03
N THR A 51 -10.44 -6.51 0.70
CA THR A 51 -9.52 -7.27 1.55
C THR A 51 -8.28 -7.66 0.74
N PHE A 52 -7.12 -7.34 1.27
CA PHE A 52 -5.83 -7.74 0.71
C PHE A 52 -5.13 -8.66 1.72
N THR A 53 -4.72 -9.85 1.28
CA THR A 53 -4.10 -10.84 2.17
C THR A 53 -2.91 -11.49 1.50
N ASN A 54 -1.78 -11.55 2.21
CA ASN A 54 -0.54 -12.18 1.72
C ASN A 54 -0.11 -11.64 0.34
N CYS A 55 -0.23 -10.33 0.14
CA CYS A 55 0.15 -9.68 -1.11
C CYS A 55 1.47 -8.92 -0.97
N THR A 56 2.20 -8.85 -2.06
CA THR A 56 3.43 -8.06 -2.15
C THR A 56 3.26 -6.94 -3.17
N PHE A 57 3.59 -5.72 -2.76
CA PHE A 57 3.60 -4.52 -3.58
C PHE A 57 5.03 -3.97 -3.63
N TYR A 58 5.68 -4.05 -4.78
CA TYR A 58 7.09 -3.73 -4.94
C TYR A 58 7.33 -2.77 -6.09
N LYS A 59 8.00 -1.65 -5.82
CA LYS A 59 8.38 -0.64 -6.83
C LYS A 59 7.25 -0.16 -7.73
N ASN A 60 6.02 -0.15 -7.24
CA ASN A 60 4.94 0.49 -7.99
C ASN A 60 5.05 2.01 -7.88
N GLU A 61 4.67 2.73 -8.92
CA GLU A 61 4.92 4.17 -9.02
C GLU A 61 3.68 4.92 -9.53
N ILE A 62 3.50 6.13 -9.03
CA ILE A 62 2.62 7.15 -9.61
C ILE A 62 3.46 8.29 -10.20
N THR A 63 2.99 8.93 -11.28
CA THR A 63 3.68 10.06 -11.90
C THR A 63 2.94 11.40 -11.77
N GLY A 64 1.69 11.39 -11.38
CA GLY A 64 0.87 12.59 -11.24
C GLY A 64 1.10 13.36 -9.95
N ALA A 65 1.38 14.65 -10.04
CA ALA A 65 1.88 15.50 -8.95
C ALA A 65 0.94 15.67 -7.75
N ASN A 66 -0.37 15.47 -7.88
CA ASN A 66 -1.33 15.64 -6.80
C ASN A 66 -2.07 14.34 -6.47
N ASN A 67 -1.40 13.24 -6.64
CA ASN A 67 -1.96 11.91 -6.47
C ASN A 67 -1.19 11.13 -5.41
N GLY A 68 -1.80 10.10 -4.85
CA GLY A 68 -1.21 9.31 -3.78
C GLY A 68 -1.37 7.80 -3.95
N GLY A 69 -0.61 7.07 -3.13
CA GLY A 69 -0.55 5.63 -3.17
C GLY A 69 0.33 5.11 -4.30
N GLY A 70 1.65 5.22 -4.15
CA GLY A 70 2.57 4.62 -5.11
C GLY A 70 2.26 3.16 -5.38
N ALA A 71 1.79 2.43 -4.38
CA ALA A 71 1.24 1.10 -4.56
C ALA A 71 -0.28 1.08 -4.59
N LEU A 72 -0.93 1.49 -3.49
CA LEU A 72 -2.35 1.28 -3.25
C LEU A 72 -3.04 2.59 -2.88
N ALA A 73 -4.08 2.96 -3.60
CA ALA A 73 -4.96 4.05 -3.22
C ALA A 73 -6.34 3.49 -2.83
N LEU A 74 -6.81 3.86 -1.64
CA LEU A 74 -8.07 3.40 -1.06
C LEU A 74 -9.03 4.57 -0.95
N GLN A 75 -10.10 4.55 -1.73
CA GLN A 75 -11.22 5.51 -1.65
C GLN A 75 -12.45 4.92 -0.95
N GLY A 76 -12.29 3.81 -0.29
CA GLY A 76 -13.30 3.13 0.52
C GLY A 76 -12.64 2.24 1.56
N ASP A 77 -13.47 1.58 2.37
CA ASP A 77 -13.01 0.77 3.47
C ASP A 77 -12.19 -0.44 3.01
N ALA A 78 -11.18 -0.79 3.77
CA ALA A 78 -10.33 -1.92 3.43
C ALA A 78 -9.74 -2.60 4.66
N THR A 79 -9.40 -3.88 4.51
CA THR A 79 -8.59 -4.61 5.48
C THR A 79 -7.40 -5.22 4.78
N ILE A 80 -6.22 -5.04 5.38
CA ILE A 80 -4.93 -5.47 4.86
C ILE A 80 -4.29 -6.41 5.88
N TYR A 81 -4.01 -7.64 5.48
CA TYR A 81 -3.39 -8.66 6.33
C TYR A 81 -2.13 -9.23 5.70
N ASN A 82 -1.05 -9.33 6.46
CA ASN A 82 0.17 -10.02 6.05
C ASN A 82 0.68 -9.55 4.68
N CYS A 83 0.60 -8.26 4.40
CA CYS A 83 1.05 -7.68 3.14
C CYS A 83 2.41 -7.00 3.28
N THR A 84 3.14 -6.92 2.18
CA THR A 84 4.44 -6.27 2.14
C THR A 84 4.43 -5.18 1.07
N PHE A 85 4.76 -3.94 1.47
CA PHE A 85 4.88 -2.77 0.62
C PHE A 85 6.31 -2.25 0.71
N VAL A 86 7.08 -2.34 -0.36
CA VAL A 86 8.50 -1.97 -0.35
C VAL A 86 8.86 -1.19 -1.60
N ASP A 87 9.68 -0.14 -1.44
CA ASP A 87 10.24 0.68 -2.51
C ASP A 87 9.17 1.28 -3.45
N ASN A 88 7.92 1.41 -3.00
CA ASN A 88 6.89 2.04 -3.82
C ASN A 88 7.10 3.55 -3.86
N LYS A 89 6.72 4.20 -4.97
CA LYS A 89 7.05 5.60 -5.20
C LYS A 89 5.83 6.48 -5.42
N GLY A 90 5.71 7.47 -4.56
CA GLY A 90 4.86 8.66 -4.74
C GLY A 90 5.62 9.78 -5.44
N VAL A 91 4.94 10.84 -5.81
CA VAL A 91 5.54 12.03 -6.44
C VAL A 91 5.52 13.23 -5.51
N HIS A 92 4.66 13.21 -4.49
CA HIS A 92 4.46 14.35 -3.60
C HIS A 92 4.77 13.97 -2.15
N GLU A 93 5.53 14.81 -1.47
CA GLU A 93 5.97 14.58 -0.08
C GLU A 93 4.83 14.32 0.91
N THR A 94 3.59 14.72 0.57
CA THR A 94 2.43 14.59 1.45
C THR A 94 1.44 13.50 1.05
N TYR A 95 1.60 12.83 -0.08
CA TYR A 95 0.60 11.86 -0.58
C TYR A 95 1.17 10.43 -0.71
N GLY A 96 1.31 9.71 0.36
CA GLY A 96 1.70 8.32 0.49
C GLY A 96 2.40 7.60 -0.67
N SER A 97 3.60 7.15 -0.42
CA SER A 97 4.35 6.33 -1.38
C SER A 97 3.87 4.87 -1.42
N GLY A 98 3.52 4.31 -0.29
CA GLY A 98 2.95 2.97 -0.19
C GLY A 98 1.43 3.01 -0.34
N ILE A 99 0.75 3.47 0.69
CA ILE A 99 -0.72 3.51 0.75
C ILE A 99 -1.22 4.95 0.91
N HIS A 100 -2.22 5.30 0.12
CA HIS A 100 -3.01 6.52 0.26
C HIS A 100 -4.43 6.15 0.70
N ILE A 101 -4.86 6.70 1.83
CA ILE A 101 -6.22 6.49 2.38
C ILE A 101 -7.00 7.79 2.23
N ALA A 102 -8.03 7.76 1.40
CA ALA A 102 -8.87 8.92 1.13
C ALA A 102 -9.85 9.22 2.27
N SER A 103 -10.44 10.41 2.21
CA SER A 103 -11.45 10.91 3.15
C SER A 103 -12.56 9.91 3.45
N LYS A 104 -12.91 9.77 4.73
CA LYS A 104 -13.96 8.90 5.27
C LYS A 104 -13.77 7.40 5.13
N ALA A 105 -12.66 6.95 4.61
CA ALA A 105 -12.36 5.52 4.56
C ALA A 105 -11.98 4.99 5.95
N ILE A 106 -12.40 3.76 6.24
CA ILE A 106 -12.01 3.01 7.44
C ILE A 106 -11.08 1.89 7.00
N VAL A 107 -9.82 1.95 7.41
CA VAL A 107 -8.80 1.00 6.98
C VAL A 107 -8.17 0.29 8.18
N GLN A 108 -8.09 -1.02 8.09
CA GLN A 108 -7.46 -1.86 9.09
C GLN A 108 -6.23 -2.54 8.50
N ILE A 109 -5.09 -2.45 9.20
CA ILE A 109 -3.82 -3.02 8.73
C ILE A 109 -3.24 -3.90 9.83
N TYR A 110 -2.97 -5.15 9.52
CA TYR A 110 -2.44 -6.12 10.47
C TYR A 110 -1.26 -6.90 9.90
N ASN A 111 -0.26 -7.16 10.74
CA ASN A 111 0.89 -8.01 10.42
C ASN A 111 1.56 -7.65 9.08
N SER A 112 1.66 -6.38 8.76
CA SER A 112 2.11 -5.92 7.45
C SER A 112 3.38 -5.10 7.55
N ILE A 113 4.14 -5.08 6.45
CA ILE A 113 5.39 -4.33 6.32
C ILE A 113 5.19 -3.26 5.26
N LEU A 114 5.44 -1.99 5.63
CA LEU A 114 5.28 -0.82 4.77
C LEU A 114 6.52 0.07 4.92
N VAL A 115 7.52 -0.13 4.10
CA VAL A 115 8.83 0.50 4.30
C VAL A 115 9.48 0.95 2.99
N ARG A 116 10.44 1.87 3.13
CA ARG A 116 11.29 2.35 2.05
C ARG A 116 10.53 3.04 0.93
N GLY A 117 9.41 3.66 1.27
CA GLY A 117 8.68 4.48 0.33
C GLY A 117 9.50 5.69 -0.16
N ILE A 118 9.32 6.07 -1.40
CA ILE A 118 10.06 7.16 -2.06
C ILE A 118 9.08 8.26 -2.42
N GLY A 119 9.42 9.52 -2.06
CA GLY A 119 8.64 10.70 -2.43
C GLY A 119 7.39 10.95 -1.59
N GLY A 120 7.29 10.35 -0.40
CA GLY A 120 6.21 10.56 0.56
C GLY A 120 6.20 9.52 1.68
N PRO A 121 5.32 9.66 2.68
CA PRO A 121 5.20 8.69 3.77
C PRO A 121 4.75 7.30 3.25
N ASP A 122 5.11 6.24 3.95
CA ASP A 122 4.66 4.89 3.58
C ASP A 122 3.14 4.75 3.69
N ILE A 123 2.52 5.47 4.63
CA ILE A 123 1.07 5.54 4.79
C ILE A 123 0.66 7.01 4.90
N TYR A 124 -0.19 7.45 4.00
CA TYR A 124 -0.85 8.75 4.09
C TYR A 124 -2.34 8.60 4.33
N THR A 125 -2.87 9.44 5.22
CA THR A 125 -4.28 9.44 5.59
C THR A 125 -4.88 10.84 5.47
N HIS A 126 -6.09 10.94 4.95
CA HIS A 126 -6.88 12.17 5.08
C HIS A 126 -7.38 12.36 6.51
N ASN A 127 -7.67 13.62 6.87
CA ASN A 127 -8.02 14.04 8.25
C ASN A 127 -9.27 13.37 8.83
N ASP A 128 -10.17 12.88 8.01
CA ASP A 128 -11.46 12.31 8.42
C ASP A 128 -11.58 10.81 8.12
N CYS A 129 -10.47 10.15 7.84
CA CYS A 129 -10.42 8.70 7.76
C CYS A 129 -10.11 8.07 9.14
N ALA A 130 -10.38 6.79 9.28
CA ALA A 130 -9.99 6.01 10.45
C ALA A 130 -8.98 4.92 10.06
N ILE A 131 -7.96 4.77 10.87
CA ILE A 131 -6.98 3.68 10.72
C ILE A 131 -6.86 2.92 12.04
N SER A 132 -6.84 1.60 11.94
CA SER A 132 -6.60 0.68 13.07
C SER A 132 -5.74 -0.50 12.65
N GLY A 133 -5.27 -1.28 13.61
CA GLY A 133 -4.49 -2.49 13.36
C GLY A 133 -3.22 -2.59 14.20
N THR A 134 -2.63 -3.78 14.20
CA THR A 134 -1.51 -4.11 15.07
C THR A 134 -0.44 -4.92 14.37
N HIS A 135 0.74 -4.99 15.01
CA HIS A 135 1.89 -5.81 14.57
C HIS A 135 2.39 -5.45 13.16
N ASN A 136 2.37 -4.17 12.83
CA ASN A 136 2.90 -3.66 11.57
C ASN A 136 4.31 -3.10 11.76
N ILE A 137 5.09 -3.15 10.70
CA ILE A 137 6.35 -2.41 10.57
C ILE A 137 6.15 -1.37 9.49
N TYR A 138 6.36 -0.09 9.80
CA TYR A 138 6.28 0.99 8.82
C TYR A 138 7.46 1.96 8.97
N GLY A 139 7.87 2.59 7.89
CA GLY A 139 9.06 3.46 7.88
C GLY A 139 8.70 4.89 8.27
N THR A 140 8.12 5.64 7.37
CA THR A 140 7.73 7.02 7.62
C THR A 140 6.33 7.12 8.20
N ALA A 141 6.22 7.97 9.22
CA ALA A 141 5.00 8.15 10.00
C ALA A 141 3.81 8.56 9.15
N LEU A 142 2.64 8.21 9.67
CA LEU A 142 1.36 8.69 9.22
C LEU A 142 1.37 10.21 9.09
N GLU A 143 1.20 10.73 7.90
CA GLU A 143 0.86 12.13 7.68
C GLU A 143 -0.65 12.28 7.51
N GLY A 144 -1.15 13.44 7.87
CA GLY A 144 -2.56 13.70 8.06
C GLY A 144 -2.93 13.68 9.54
N THR A 145 -4.16 14.02 9.85
CA THR A 145 -4.74 13.85 11.20
C THR A 145 -5.83 12.78 11.15
N PRO A 146 -5.47 11.51 10.98
CA PRO A 146 -6.46 10.45 10.99
C PRO A 146 -7.09 10.39 12.38
N VAL A 147 -8.33 9.96 12.44
CA VAL A 147 -8.85 9.41 13.70
C VAL A 147 -8.13 8.09 13.90
N ILE A 148 -6.97 8.17 14.58
CA ILE A 148 -6.31 6.96 15.09
C ILE A 148 -7.26 6.46 16.16
N THR A 149 -7.91 5.37 15.89
CA THR A 149 -8.61 4.66 16.94
C THR A 149 -7.55 4.09 17.89
N ASP A 150 -7.85 3.98 19.18
CA ASP A 150 -6.95 3.40 20.20
C ASP A 150 -6.41 1.99 19.84
N GLU A 151 -6.77 1.50 18.67
CA GLU A 151 -6.47 0.17 18.13
C GLU A 151 -5.30 0.13 17.14
N PHE A 152 -4.63 1.26 16.81
CA PHE A 152 -3.39 1.23 16.00
C PHE A 152 -2.17 1.16 16.93
N VAL A 153 -2.06 0.02 17.65
CA VAL A 153 -1.07 -0.23 18.71
C VAL A 153 -0.11 -1.36 18.32
N ASP A 154 0.93 -1.56 19.09
CA ASP A 154 1.93 -2.62 18.92
C ASP A 154 2.58 -2.62 17.51
N ASN A 155 2.72 -1.44 16.92
CA ASN A 155 3.39 -1.26 15.64
C ASN A 155 4.84 -0.79 15.86
N VAL A 156 5.74 -1.21 14.95
CA VAL A 156 7.16 -0.86 15.00
C VAL A 156 7.49 0.13 13.90
N VAL A 157 8.11 1.24 14.26
CA VAL A 157 8.67 2.18 13.28
C VAL A 157 10.00 1.64 12.79
N TYR A 158 10.13 1.47 11.49
CA TYR A 158 11.37 1.06 10.85
C TYR A 158 12.39 2.21 10.84
N THR A 159 13.51 2.00 11.50
CA THR A 159 14.57 3.01 11.64
C THR A 159 15.94 2.47 11.22
N ASP A 160 16.04 1.75 10.15
CA ASP A 160 17.33 1.23 9.68
C ASP A 160 17.73 -0.16 10.23
N GLN A 161 16.77 -0.96 10.67
CA GLN A 161 17.06 -2.37 11.00
C GLN A 161 17.29 -3.19 9.72
N LYS A 162 18.12 -4.21 9.80
CA LYS A 162 18.25 -5.20 8.73
C LYS A 162 16.96 -6.03 8.64
N LEU A 163 16.03 -5.58 7.83
CA LEU A 163 14.71 -6.22 7.67
C LEU A 163 14.69 -7.27 6.56
N PHE A 164 15.58 -7.14 5.58
CA PHE A 164 15.62 -8.01 4.41
C PHE A 164 16.91 -8.83 4.37
N ALA A 165 16.89 -9.93 3.61
CA ALA A 165 18.09 -10.70 3.32
C ALA A 165 19.22 -9.84 2.71
N GLU A 166 20.45 -10.36 2.67
CA GLU A 166 21.65 -9.57 2.29
C GLU A 166 21.53 -8.90 0.92
N ASP A 167 20.81 -9.52 -0.01
CA ASP A 167 20.59 -8.99 -1.36
C ASP A 167 19.51 -7.89 -1.41
N GLY A 168 18.95 -7.50 -0.27
CA GLY A 168 17.89 -6.50 -0.16
C GLY A 168 16.50 -7.05 -0.51
N PRO A 169 15.51 -6.17 -0.71
CA PRO A 169 14.13 -6.56 -0.95
C PRO A 169 13.90 -6.99 -2.41
N ILE A 170 14.56 -8.03 -2.86
CA ILE A 170 14.41 -8.55 -4.22
C ILE A 170 13.30 -9.61 -4.23
N PRO A 171 12.18 -9.37 -4.94
CA PRO A 171 11.12 -10.35 -5.02
C PRO A 171 11.53 -11.61 -5.76
N ALA A 172 11.28 -12.75 -5.18
CA ALA A 172 11.61 -14.04 -5.76
C ALA A 172 10.53 -15.09 -5.46
N LEU A 173 10.56 -16.21 -6.16
CA LEU A 173 9.75 -17.38 -5.86
C LEU A 173 10.40 -18.19 -4.72
N ASN A 174 10.30 -17.68 -3.50
CA ASN A 174 10.86 -18.33 -2.31
C ASN A 174 9.99 -19.54 -1.92
N GLU A 175 10.21 -20.68 -2.58
CA GLU A 175 9.46 -21.94 -2.37
C GLU A 175 7.93 -21.83 -2.57
N GLY A 176 7.46 -20.80 -3.24
CA GLY A 176 6.05 -20.53 -3.52
C GLY A 176 5.75 -20.32 -5.00
N THR A 177 4.48 -20.14 -5.31
CA THR A 177 4.00 -19.86 -6.67
C THR A 177 3.88 -18.37 -6.98
N THR A 178 3.99 -17.50 -5.97
CA THR A 178 3.91 -16.05 -6.08
C THR A 178 5.20 -15.43 -5.56
N LYS A 179 5.72 -14.42 -6.27
CA LYS A 179 6.89 -13.68 -5.80
C LYS A 179 6.61 -13.02 -4.45
N ASN A 180 7.55 -13.16 -3.54
CA ASN A 180 7.55 -12.50 -2.24
C ASN A 180 8.95 -11.95 -1.93
N ILE A 181 9.07 -11.24 -0.82
CA ILE A 181 10.33 -10.64 -0.37
C ILE A 181 10.80 -11.40 0.85
N ALA A 182 12.04 -11.90 0.80
CA ALA A 182 12.63 -12.61 1.92
C ALA A 182 12.94 -11.64 3.08
N ILE A 183 12.53 -12.02 4.27
CA ILE A 183 12.86 -11.32 5.52
C ILE A 183 14.12 -11.92 6.10
N ALA A 184 15.01 -11.07 6.62
CA ALA A 184 16.27 -11.48 7.25
C ALA A 184 16.05 -12.12 8.62
#